data_d452651fd609488e6a3ca8309fe7c243
#
_entry.id   d452651fd609488e6a3ca8309fe7c243
#
_cell.length_a   1.000
_cell.length_b   1.000
_cell.length_c   1.000
_cell.angle_alpha   90.00
_cell.angle_beta   90.00
_cell.angle_gamma   90.00
#
_symmetry.space_group_name_H-M   'P 1'
#
loop_
_entity.id
_entity.type
_entity.pdbx_description
1 polymer ?
#
loop_
_entity_poly.entity_id
_entity_poly.type
_entity_poly.pdbx_seq_one_letter_code
_entity_poly.pdbx_strand_id
1 'polypeptide(L)'
;FEKKFGFVSRSEFDEAIKNKNLNNLLSKVVLTFDDAMKCHYDVVFKLLKERGLWGIFYVPTKPFQDDEILDVHKIHLLCGRFSGKKLLDFASSIIDNDMLDHSKISMFDKKTYQKHIKIANYNYN
;
A
#
# COMPACT_ATOMS: atom_id res chain seq x y z
N PHE A 1 5.46 8.28 17.50
CA PHE A 1 6.02 8.94 16.32
C PHE A 1 6.24 10.44 16.58
N GLU A 2 5.21 11.18 16.97
CA GLU A 2 5.26 12.63 17.17
C GLU A 2 6.39 13.06 18.14
N LYS A 3 6.56 12.37 19.28
CA LYS A 3 7.62 12.68 20.26
C LYS A 3 9.04 12.41 19.76
N LYS A 4 9.20 11.55 18.75
CA LYS A 4 10.54 11.13 18.28
C LYS A 4 10.92 11.77 16.96
N PHE A 5 9.98 11.95 16.04
CA PHE A 5 10.27 12.37 14.67
C PHE A 5 9.57 13.67 14.26
N GLY A 6 8.41 13.96 14.84
CA GLY A 6 7.53 15.02 14.38
C GLY A 6 6.88 14.72 13.02
N PHE A 7 5.93 15.56 12.62
CA PHE A 7 5.29 15.48 11.32
C PHE A 7 5.72 16.65 10.45
N VAL A 8 5.85 16.40 9.15
CA VAL A 8 6.08 17.46 8.16
C VAL A 8 4.81 18.28 8.02
N SER A 9 4.91 19.59 8.09
CA SER A 9 3.78 20.48 7.76
C SER A 9 3.57 20.54 6.24
N ARG A 10 2.37 20.95 5.80
CA ARG A 10 2.06 21.13 4.39
C ARG A 10 3.01 22.12 3.72
N SER A 11 3.26 23.25 4.37
CA SER A 11 4.16 24.29 3.85
C SER A 11 5.59 23.81 3.69
N GLU A 12 6.13 23.09 4.67
CA GLU A 12 7.47 22.50 4.57
C GLU A 12 7.58 21.51 3.41
N PHE A 13 6.55 20.69 3.21
CA PHE A 13 6.52 19.73 2.11
C PHE A 13 6.47 20.43 0.75
N ASP A 14 5.55 21.40 0.58
CA ASP A 14 5.39 22.14 -0.67
C ASP A 14 6.69 22.90 -1.02
N GLU A 15 7.37 23.48 -0.03
CA GLU A 15 8.65 24.15 -0.21
C GLU A 15 9.77 23.18 -0.60
N ALA A 16 9.84 22.04 0.06
CA ALA A 16 10.84 21.02 -0.25
C ALA A 16 10.71 20.48 -1.67
N ILE A 17 9.48 20.24 -2.14
CA ILE A 17 9.20 19.82 -3.53
C ILE A 17 9.58 20.92 -4.52
N LYS A 18 9.16 22.16 -4.27
CA LYS A 18 9.46 23.32 -5.13
C LYS A 18 10.97 23.53 -5.29
N ASN A 19 11.71 23.41 -4.20
CA ASN A 19 13.16 23.61 -4.17
C ASN A 19 13.96 22.35 -4.53
N LYS A 20 13.28 21.21 -4.76
CA LYS A 20 13.90 19.89 -4.98
C LYS A 20 14.93 19.53 -3.88
N ASN A 21 14.66 19.94 -2.66
CA ASN A 21 15.56 19.73 -1.51
C ASN A 21 14.77 19.17 -0.32
N LEU A 22 15.02 17.90 0.01
CA LEU A 22 14.36 17.18 1.08
C LEU A 22 15.14 17.19 2.41
N ASN A 23 16.30 17.85 2.47
CA ASN A 23 17.18 17.80 3.65
C ASN A 23 16.50 18.28 4.94
N ASN A 24 15.61 19.25 4.85
CA ASN A 24 14.87 19.77 6.01
C ASN A 24 13.77 18.82 6.50
N LEU A 25 13.49 17.73 5.76
CA LEU A 25 12.47 16.74 6.08
C LEU A 25 13.04 15.44 6.65
N LEU A 26 14.39 15.26 6.64
CA LEU A 26 15.09 14.00 6.98
C LEU A 26 14.83 13.49 8.38
N SER A 27 14.12 13.93 9.22
CA SER A 27 13.79 13.38 10.54
C SER A 27 12.29 13.42 10.84
N LYS A 28 11.49 13.78 9.84
CA LYS A 28 10.07 13.98 9.99
C LYS A 28 9.26 12.96 9.20
N VAL A 29 8.02 12.78 9.58
CA VAL A 29 7.10 11.82 8.96
C VAL A 29 6.10 12.56 8.07
N VAL A 30 5.91 12.07 6.85
CA VAL A 30 4.80 12.43 5.97
C VAL A 30 3.78 11.29 6.03
N LEU A 31 2.51 11.63 6.24
CA LEU A 31 1.43 10.66 6.25
C LEU A 31 0.85 10.53 4.84
N THR A 32 0.73 9.29 4.37
CA THR A 32 0.12 8.99 3.07
C THR A 32 -0.94 7.92 3.21
N PHE A 33 -1.98 8.00 2.39
CA PHE A 33 -3.12 7.09 2.40
C PHE A 33 -3.51 6.76 0.98
N ASP A 34 -3.48 5.48 0.63
CA ASP A 34 -3.74 5.00 -0.72
C ASP A 34 -5.20 4.49 -0.85
N ASP A 35 -5.66 4.35 -2.10
CA ASP A 35 -6.89 3.65 -2.50
C ASP A 35 -8.23 4.35 -2.18
N ALA A 36 -8.22 5.57 -1.66
CA ALA A 36 -9.43 6.35 -1.38
C ALA A 36 -10.51 5.59 -0.59
N MET A 37 -10.09 4.80 0.40
CA MET A 37 -11.02 4.00 1.22
C MET A 37 -11.99 4.91 1.99
N LYS A 38 -13.24 4.49 2.15
CA LYS A 38 -14.27 5.23 2.89
C LYS A 38 -13.81 5.65 4.29
N CYS A 39 -13.07 4.79 4.98
CA CYS A 39 -12.51 5.09 6.30
C CYS A 39 -11.49 6.24 6.30
N HIS A 40 -10.85 6.56 5.17
CA HIS A 40 -9.97 7.72 5.06
C HIS A 40 -10.75 9.03 5.27
N TYR A 41 -11.98 9.11 4.77
CA TYR A 41 -12.84 10.26 4.99
C TYR A 41 -13.52 10.21 6.37
N ASP A 42 -14.12 9.09 6.71
CA ASP A 42 -14.96 8.95 7.92
C ASP A 42 -14.14 9.04 9.22
N VAL A 43 -12.90 8.57 9.20
CA VAL A 43 -12.04 8.45 10.39
C VAL A 43 -10.76 9.27 10.24
N VAL A 44 -9.92 8.94 9.23
CA VAL A 44 -8.57 9.50 9.12
C VAL A 44 -8.59 11.02 8.97
N PHE A 45 -9.37 11.54 8.03
CA PHE A 45 -9.47 12.98 7.78
C PHE A 45 -9.91 13.74 9.03
N LYS A 46 -10.89 13.23 9.78
CA LYS A 46 -11.36 13.85 11.02
C LYS A 46 -10.25 13.89 12.08
N LEU A 47 -9.55 12.77 12.28
CA LEU A 47 -8.45 12.70 13.23
C LEU A 47 -7.28 13.63 12.87
N LEU A 48 -6.93 13.72 11.58
CA LEU A 48 -5.90 14.65 11.13
C LEU A 48 -6.31 16.10 11.40
N LYS A 49 -7.55 16.45 11.07
CA LYS A 49 -8.09 17.79 11.30
C LYS A 49 -8.10 18.16 12.79
N GLU A 50 -8.57 17.26 13.66
CA GLU A 50 -8.60 17.48 15.11
C GLU A 50 -7.20 17.70 15.70
N ARG A 51 -6.18 17.08 15.13
CA ARG A 51 -4.79 17.17 15.60
C ARG A 51 -3.96 18.23 14.89
N GLY A 52 -4.56 19.00 13.97
CA GLY A 52 -3.82 19.97 13.16
C GLY A 52 -2.78 19.33 12.24
N LEU A 53 -2.99 18.06 11.89
CA LEU A 53 -2.12 17.31 10.99
C LEU A 53 -2.70 17.29 9.58
N TRP A 54 -1.85 16.99 8.61
CA TRP A 54 -2.26 16.77 7.21
C TRP A 54 -1.68 15.46 6.70
N GLY A 55 -2.17 15.02 5.55
CA GLY A 55 -1.67 13.84 4.84
C GLY A 55 -2.00 13.92 3.37
N ILE A 56 -1.32 13.10 2.59
CA ILE A 56 -1.52 12.95 1.15
C ILE A 56 -2.46 11.77 0.94
N PHE A 57 -3.56 12.00 0.22
CA PHE A 57 -4.51 10.95 -0.16
C PHE A 57 -4.38 10.67 -1.65
N TYR A 58 -3.96 9.45 -1.99
CA TYR A 58 -3.90 8.99 -3.37
C TYR A 58 -5.23 8.35 -3.74
N VAL A 59 -5.88 8.95 -4.73
CA VAL A 59 -7.20 8.52 -5.20
C VAL A 59 -7.05 7.84 -6.56
N PRO A 60 -7.25 6.51 -6.65
CA PRO A 60 -7.23 5.82 -7.93
C PRO A 60 -8.43 6.25 -8.78
N THR A 61 -8.21 6.50 -10.06
CA THR A 61 -9.27 6.94 -10.98
C THR A 61 -10.06 5.78 -11.58
N LYS A 62 -9.45 4.60 -11.70
CA LYS A 62 -10.07 3.42 -12.32
C LYS A 62 -11.45 3.08 -11.76
N PRO A 63 -11.70 3.03 -10.44
CA PRO A 63 -13.03 2.73 -9.91
C PRO A 63 -14.12 3.69 -10.37
N PHE A 64 -13.75 4.95 -10.62
CA PHE A 64 -14.70 5.98 -11.06
C PHE A 64 -14.92 5.99 -12.58
N GLN A 65 -13.99 5.44 -13.34
CA GLN A 65 -14.09 5.35 -14.80
C GLN A 65 -14.81 4.08 -15.24
N ASP A 66 -14.50 2.95 -14.58
CA ASP A 66 -14.92 1.62 -15.01
C ASP A 66 -16.06 1.04 -14.16
N ASP A 67 -16.47 1.74 -13.08
CA ASP A 67 -17.41 1.24 -12.05
C ASP A 67 -16.97 -0.11 -11.46
N GLU A 68 -15.66 -0.29 -11.32
CA GLU A 68 -15.04 -1.52 -10.81
C GLU A 68 -14.15 -1.24 -9.59
N ILE A 69 -14.13 -2.21 -8.67
CA ILE A 69 -13.15 -2.17 -7.58
C ILE A 69 -11.74 -2.51 -8.10
N LEU A 70 -10.72 -1.97 -7.46
CA LEU A 70 -9.33 -2.26 -7.81
C LEU A 70 -9.01 -3.75 -7.69
N ASP A 71 -8.17 -4.26 -8.58
CA ASP A 71 -7.78 -5.67 -8.58
C ASP A 71 -7.10 -6.09 -7.27
N VAL A 72 -6.31 -5.19 -6.67
CA VAL A 72 -5.71 -5.43 -5.35
C VAL A 72 -6.76 -5.66 -4.28
N HIS A 73 -7.88 -4.94 -4.30
CA HIS A 73 -8.99 -5.14 -3.36
C HIS A 73 -9.73 -6.45 -3.63
N LYS A 74 -9.90 -6.84 -4.91
CA LYS A 74 -10.46 -8.16 -5.29
C LYS A 74 -9.59 -9.28 -4.70
N ILE A 75 -8.26 -9.17 -4.83
CA ILE A 75 -7.31 -10.13 -4.27
C ILE A 75 -7.39 -10.18 -2.74
N HIS A 76 -7.44 -9.03 -2.07
CA HIS A 76 -7.56 -8.99 -0.61
C HIS A 76 -8.86 -9.65 -0.11
N LEU A 77 -9.98 -9.42 -0.80
CA LEU A 77 -11.26 -10.06 -0.48
C LEU A 77 -11.19 -11.59 -0.67
N LEU A 78 -10.56 -12.05 -1.74
CA LEU A 78 -10.34 -13.48 -1.98
C LEU A 78 -9.44 -14.10 -0.90
N CYS A 79 -8.32 -13.46 -0.57
CA CYS A 79 -7.41 -13.91 0.48
C CYS A 79 -8.06 -13.92 1.87
N GLY A 80 -8.96 -12.99 2.16
CA GLY A 80 -9.72 -12.96 3.41
C GLY A 80 -10.80 -14.05 3.50
N ARG A 81 -11.30 -14.54 2.35
CA ARG A 81 -12.39 -15.53 2.30
C ARG A 81 -11.93 -16.96 2.11
N PHE A 82 -10.81 -17.19 1.45
CA PHE A 82 -10.31 -18.51 1.09
C PHE A 82 -8.90 -18.73 1.61
N SER A 83 -8.56 -19.98 1.95
CA SER A 83 -7.18 -20.35 2.29
C SER A 83 -6.24 -20.18 1.08
N GLY A 84 -4.98 -19.85 1.34
CA GLY A 84 -3.97 -19.72 0.29
C GLY A 84 -3.83 -20.99 -0.56
N LYS A 85 -3.97 -22.19 0.05
CA LYS A 85 -3.98 -23.46 -0.68
C LYS A 85 -5.12 -23.51 -1.70
N LYS A 86 -6.34 -23.18 -1.28
CA LYS A 86 -7.52 -23.19 -2.17
C LYS A 86 -7.37 -22.21 -3.33
N LEU A 87 -6.81 -21.03 -3.05
CA LEU A 87 -6.55 -20.02 -4.09
C LEU A 87 -5.46 -20.51 -5.06
N LEU A 88 -4.41 -21.15 -4.55
CA LEU A 88 -3.35 -21.71 -5.38
C LEU A 88 -3.87 -22.84 -6.28
N ASP A 89 -4.65 -23.77 -5.71
CA ASP A 89 -5.24 -24.89 -6.48
C ASP A 89 -6.15 -24.34 -7.59
N PHE A 90 -6.96 -23.33 -7.29
CA PHE A 90 -7.81 -22.66 -8.28
C PHE A 90 -6.97 -21.94 -9.35
N ALA A 91 -6.00 -21.13 -8.96
CA ALA A 91 -5.13 -20.41 -9.89
C ALA A 91 -4.39 -21.40 -10.81
N SER A 92 -3.86 -22.49 -10.25
CA SER A 92 -3.16 -23.54 -11.03
C SER A 92 -4.07 -24.27 -12.02
N SER A 93 -5.39 -24.26 -11.81
CA SER A 93 -6.34 -24.89 -12.73
C SER A 93 -6.70 -24.02 -13.95
N ILE A 94 -6.44 -22.71 -13.89
CA ILE A 94 -6.79 -21.75 -14.95
C ILE A 94 -5.58 -21.08 -15.60
N ILE A 95 -4.45 -21.03 -14.91
CA ILE A 95 -3.21 -20.43 -15.43
C ILE A 95 -2.48 -21.51 -16.26
N ASP A 96 -2.27 -21.23 -17.53
CA ASP A 96 -1.40 -22.01 -18.40
C ASP A 96 -0.04 -21.33 -18.59
N ASN A 97 0.88 -22.02 -19.25
CA ASN A 97 2.24 -21.53 -19.45
C ASN A 97 2.30 -20.25 -20.30
N ASP A 98 1.34 -20.02 -21.19
CA ASP A 98 1.32 -18.86 -22.09
C ASP A 98 0.90 -17.58 -21.36
N MET A 99 0.23 -17.73 -20.21
CA MET A 99 -0.13 -16.63 -19.33
C MET A 99 1.03 -16.18 -18.42
N LEU A 100 2.12 -16.95 -18.36
CA LEU A 100 3.23 -16.69 -17.47
C LEU A 100 4.35 -15.93 -18.18
N ASP A 101 4.80 -14.84 -17.58
CA ASP A 101 6.01 -14.15 -18.02
C ASP A 101 7.26 -14.93 -17.54
N HIS A 102 7.71 -15.86 -18.36
CA HIS A 102 8.86 -16.72 -18.06
C HIS A 102 10.16 -15.94 -17.77
N SER A 103 10.30 -14.72 -18.30
CA SER A 103 11.45 -13.86 -18.00
C SER A 103 11.47 -13.42 -16.55
N LYS A 104 10.31 -13.33 -15.89
CA LYS A 104 10.15 -12.92 -14.49
C LYS A 104 10.14 -14.08 -13.51
N ILE A 105 9.81 -15.28 -13.96
CA ILE A 105 9.79 -16.47 -13.09
C ILE A 105 11.18 -16.75 -12.49
N SER A 106 12.24 -16.56 -13.27
CA SER A 106 13.62 -16.73 -12.81
C SER A 106 14.04 -15.72 -11.73
N MET A 107 13.35 -14.59 -11.64
CA MET A 107 13.58 -13.58 -10.59
C MET A 107 12.90 -13.95 -9.27
N PHE A 108 11.98 -14.93 -9.29
CA PHE A 108 11.27 -15.38 -8.11
C PHE A 108 12.04 -16.48 -7.40
N ASP A 109 13.05 -16.09 -6.63
CA ASP A 109 13.80 -17.05 -5.82
C ASP A 109 12.98 -17.47 -4.59
N LYS A 110 12.66 -18.77 -4.54
CA LYS A 110 11.92 -19.39 -3.45
C LYS A 110 12.55 -19.14 -2.07
N LYS A 111 13.88 -19.10 -1.98
CA LYS A 111 14.59 -18.83 -0.72
C LYS A 111 14.39 -17.40 -0.26
N THR A 112 14.48 -16.45 -1.17
CA THR A 112 14.24 -15.03 -0.90
C THR A 112 12.79 -14.82 -0.47
N TYR A 113 11.82 -15.43 -1.17
CA TYR A 113 10.41 -15.37 -0.79
C TYR A 113 10.15 -15.95 0.60
N GLN A 114 10.70 -17.13 0.93
CA GLN A 114 10.58 -17.73 2.26
C GLN A 114 11.20 -16.88 3.35
N LYS A 115 12.30 -16.17 3.06
CA LYS A 115 12.92 -15.22 3.98
C LYS A 115 11.98 -14.03 4.24
N HIS A 116 11.36 -13.48 3.22
CA HIS A 116 10.42 -12.38 3.36
C HIS A 116 9.13 -12.78 4.09
N ILE A 117 8.60 -13.98 3.86
CA ILE A 117 7.45 -14.51 4.61
C ILE A 117 7.78 -14.63 6.11
N LYS A 118 8.97 -15.12 6.47
CA LYS A 118 9.38 -15.20 7.88
C LYS A 118 9.44 -13.82 8.53
N ILE A 119 9.89 -12.80 7.81
CA ILE A 119 9.92 -11.42 8.29
C ILE A 119 8.48 -10.87 8.43
N ALA A 120 7.61 -11.12 7.46
CA ALA A 120 6.22 -10.68 7.49
C ALA A 120 5.41 -11.32 8.62
N ASN A 121 5.56 -12.62 8.84
CA ASN A 121 4.88 -13.33 9.92
C ASN A 121 5.27 -12.87 11.33
N TYR A 122 6.42 -12.23 11.47
CA TYR A 122 6.87 -11.68 12.75
C TYR A 122 6.09 -10.44 13.20
N ASN A 123 5.39 -9.78 12.30
CA ASN A 123 4.71 -8.51 12.56
C ASN A 123 3.18 -8.63 12.74
N TYR A 124 2.62 -9.85 12.71
CA TYR A 124 1.17 -10.07 12.78
C TYR A 124 0.72 -10.93 13.98
N ASN A 125 1.59 -11.12 14.97
CA ASN A 125 1.23 -11.74 16.27
C ASN A 125 1.12 -10.69 17.37
#